data_c7557afd5350f9cf7dbf33a8ce643d7a
#
_entry.id   c7557afd5350f9cf7dbf33a8ce643d7a
#
_cell.length_a   1.000
_cell.length_b   1.000
_cell.length_c   1.000
_cell.angle_alpha   90.00
_cell.angle_beta   90.00
_cell.angle_gamma   90.00
#
_symmetry.space_group_name_H-M   'P 1'
#
loop_
_entity.id
_entity.type
_entity.pdbx_description
1 polymer ?
#
loop_
_entity_poly.entity_id
_entity_poly.type
_entity_poly.pdbx_seq_one_letter_code
_entity_poly.pdbx_strand_id
1 'polypeptide(L)'
;ENFWKDPVRNEMCLVLGYFPTESSRHNSEYNWWYRKRPDLMEKYFKHGGEWSEGRHGIVLSRYRREQWEKELKAYADGTVPIRLGRSHEYASAIAMAVLHDQTCKFNGTVPNRGLIDNLPDECSVEVPVTADRSGFSPARVGALPQQCATLNVVNTTVVELAVEGALNGDPTAVYRACCFDPLAAATCSLPEIKQMVDELFAAQEPFLTQFRHAT
;
A
#
# COMPACT_ATOMS: atom_id res chain seq x y z
N GLU A 1 -4.14 -23.92 13.88
CA GLU A 1 -2.95 -23.91 12.99
C GLU A 1 -3.02 -22.85 11.89
N ASN A 2 -4.18 -22.63 11.28
CA ASN A 2 -4.29 -21.69 10.16
C ASN A 2 -4.25 -20.20 10.57
N PHE A 3 -4.61 -19.86 11.82
CA PHE A 3 -4.59 -18.48 12.31
C PHE A 3 -3.21 -17.83 12.17
N TRP A 4 -2.14 -18.58 12.49
CA TRP A 4 -0.77 -18.09 12.46
C TRP A 4 -0.14 -18.00 11.05
N LYS A 5 -0.86 -18.41 10.01
CA LYS A 5 -0.43 -18.16 8.63
C LYS A 5 -0.71 -16.71 8.19
N ASP A 6 -1.69 -16.06 8.83
CA ASP A 6 -2.07 -14.68 8.54
C ASP A 6 -2.54 -13.96 9.83
N PRO A 7 -1.65 -13.86 10.85
CA PRO A 7 -2.07 -13.55 12.21
C PRO A 7 -2.62 -12.15 12.39
N VAL A 8 -2.03 -11.14 11.73
CA VAL A 8 -2.46 -9.74 11.85
C VAL A 8 -3.84 -9.54 11.24
N ARG A 9 -4.07 -10.03 10.02
CA ARG A 9 -5.39 -9.93 9.36
C ARG A 9 -6.48 -10.63 10.16
N ASN A 10 -6.18 -11.84 10.64
CA ASN A 10 -7.14 -12.62 11.42
C ASN A 10 -7.49 -11.91 12.74
N GLU A 11 -6.50 -11.35 13.44
CA GLU A 11 -6.75 -10.61 14.68
C GLU A 11 -7.51 -9.31 14.41
N MET A 12 -7.14 -8.56 13.39
CA MET A 12 -7.88 -7.36 12.99
C MET A 12 -9.32 -7.69 12.60
N CYS A 13 -9.55 -8.78 11.86
CA CYS A 13 -10.89 -9.23 11.51
C CYS A 13 -11.74 -9.52 12.76
N LEU A 14 -11.17 -10.19 13.74
CA LEU A 14 -11.88 -10.50 14.99
C LEU A 14 -12.22 -9.23 15.80
N VAL A 15 -11.33 -8.24 15.81
CA VAL A 15 -11.52 -7.01 16.58
C VAL A 15 -12.42 -6.01 15.86
N LEU A 16 -12.21 -5.84 14.54
CA LEU A 16 -12.93 -4.84 13.76
C LEU A 16 -14.28 -5.33 13.23
N GLY A 17 -14.48 -6.66 13.19
CA GLY A 17 -15.67 -7.29 12.61
C GLY A 17 -15.66 -7.35 11.07
N TYR A 18 -14.58 -6.91 10.43
CA TYR A 18 -14.40 -6.88 8.97
C TYR A 18 -13.02 -7.40 8.59
N PHE A 19 -12.96 -8.19 7.54
CA PHE A 19 -11.70 -8.78 7.09
C PHE A 19 -10.89 -7.76 6.28
N PRO A 20 -9.65 -7.41 6.71
CA PRO A 20 -8.78 -6.51 5.95
C PRO A 20 -8.33 -7.15 4.64
N THR A 21 -8.40 -6.42 3.54
CA THR A 21 -7.99 -6.92 2.22
C THR A 21 -6.47 -6.95 2.04
N GLU A 22 -5.76 -6.02 2.69
CA GLU A 22 -4.30 -5.96 2.63
C GLU A 22 -3.65 -7.08 3.45
N SER A 23 -2.43 -7.46 3.11
CA SER A 23 -1.69 -8.54 3.77
C SER A 23 -1.44 -8.28 5.26
N SER A 24 -1.18 -9.32 6.05
CA SER A 24 -0.76 -9.18 7.45
C SER A 24 0.47 -8.32 7.61
N ARG A 25 1.41 -8.41 6.65
CA ARG A 25 2.62 -7.58 6.64
C ARG A 25 2.25 -6.10 6.57
N HIS A 26 1.57 -5.68 5.52
CA HIS A 26 1.21 -4.28 5.31
C HIS A 26 0.26 -3.77 6.38
N ASN A 27 -0.73 -4.56 6.81
CA ASN A 27 -1.56 -4.17 7.95
C ASN A 27 -0.76 -3.93 9.24
N SER A 28 0.35 -4.64 9.45
CA SER A 28 1.24 -4.39 10.58
C SER A 28 2.10 -3.14 10.44
N GLU A 29 2.36 -2.71 9.22
CA GLU A 29 3.13 -1.51 8.89
C GLU A 29 2.27 -0.25 8.94
N TYR A 30 1.00 -0.33 8.53
CA TYR A 30 0.07 0.79 8.47
C TYR A 30 -0.70 1.05 9.76
N ASN A 31 -0.49 0.24 10.78
CA ASN A 31 -1.23 0.35 12.04
C ASN A 31 -0.29 0.31 13.25
N TRP A 32 -0.65 1.05 14.29
CA TRP A 32 0.15 1.26 15.50
C TRP A 32 0.22 0.08 16.48
N TRP A 33 -0.39 -1.07 16.17
CA TRP A 33 -0.55 -2.15 17.18
C TRP A 33 0.61 -3.13 17.22
N TYR A 34 1.26 -3.43 16.10
CA TYR A 34 2.02 -4.67 15.93
C TYR A 34 3.55 -4.50 15.97
N ARG A 35 4.11 -3.40 15.45
CA ARG A 35 5.56 -3.24 15.27
C ARG A 35 6.24 -2.35 16.29
N LYS A 36 5.55 -1.90 17.32
CA LYS A 36 6.02 -0.92 18.30
C LYS A 36 6.90 -1.48 19.43
N ARG A 37 7.05 -2.80 19.56
CA ARG A 37 7.84 -3.44 20.61
C ARG A 37 8.45 -4.75 20.11
N PRO A 38 9.66 -5.16 20.62
CA PRO A 38 10.34 -6.40 20.22
C PRO A 38 9.52 -7.68 20.49
N ASP A 39 8.80 -7.74 21.62
CA ASP A 39 7.95 -8.90 21.96
C ASP A 39 6.80 -9.10 20.97
N LEU A 40 6.21 -8.02 20.46
CA LEU A 40 5.17 -8.08 19.43
C LEU A 40 5.78 -8.49 18.08
N MET A 41 6.96 -7.97 17.74
CA MET A 41 7.68 -8.39 16.56
C MET A 41 7.98 -9.90 16.59
N GLU A 42 8.44 -10.42 17.73
CA GLU A 42 8.66 -11.85 17.91
C GLU A 42 7.35 -12.65 17.77
N LYS A 43 6.27 -12.21 18.44
CA LYS A 43 4.98 -12.89 18.42
C LYS A 43 4.39 -13.04 17.02
N TYR A 44 4.36 -11.95 16.24
CA TYR A 44 3.63 -11.91 14.97
C TYR A 44 4.47 -12.28 13.75
N PHE A 45 5.80 -12.15 13.82
CA PHE A 45 6.67 -12.26 12.64
C PHE A 45 7.66 -13.43 12.68
N LYS A 46 7.72 -14.19 13.80
CA LYS A 46 8.60 -15.35 13.94
C LYS A 46 8.20 -16.56 13.09
N HIS A 47 6.92 -16.69 12.75
CA HIS A 47 6.36 -17.93 12.18
C HIS A 47 6.17 -17.92 10.66
N GLY A 48 6.54 -16.87 9.97
CA GLY A 48 6.37 -16.76 8.53
C GLY A 48 7.61 -16.23 7.84
N GLY A 49 8.32 -17.07 7.10
CA GLY A 49 9.56 -16.72 6.39
C GLY A 49 9.47 -15.52 5.42
N GLU A 50 8.28 -15.07 5.10
CA GLU A 50 8.05 -13.86 4.28
C GLU A 50 7.88 -12.58 5.12
N TRP A 51 7.75 -12.69 6.43
CA TRP A 51 7.33 -11.61 7.33
C TRP A 51 8.45 -11.04 8.18
N SER A 52 9.65 -11.66 8.10
CA SER A 52 10.80 -11.20 8.84
C SER A 52 11.33 -9.88 8.28
N GLU A 53 11.71 -9.01 9.18
CA GLU A 53 12.46 -7.76 9.06
C GLU A 53 12.83 -7.33 7.63
N GLY A 54 12.52 -6.12 7.21
CA GLY A 54 12.61 -5.56 5.85
C GLY A 54 13.87 -5.85 4.99
N ARG A 55 14.90 -6.47 5.54
CA ARG A 55 16.09 -6.96 4.83
C ARG A 55 15.77 -8.14 3.89
N HIS A 56 14.76 -8.94 4.21
CA HIS A 56 14.39 -10.09 3.37
C HIS A 56 13.94 -9.66 1.97
N GLY A 57 13.21 -8.56 1.85
CA GLY A 57 12.77 -8.03 0.56
C GLY A 57 13.93 -7.64 -0.36
N ILE A 58 15.01 -7.06 0.17
CA ILE A 58 16.19 -6.67 -0.61
C ILE A 58 16.96 -7.91 -1.10
N VAL A 59 17.16 -8.90 -0.22
CA VAL A 59 17.85 -10.16 -0.59
C VAL A 59 17.02 -10.92 -1.62
N LEU A 60 15.71 -11.03 -1.40
CA LEU A 60 14.80 -11.72 -2.33
C LEU A 60 14.71 -11.02 -3.69
N SER A 61 14.72 -9.68 -3.72
CA SER A 61 14.68 -8.93 -4.97
C SER A 61 15.94 -9.14 -5.82
N ARG A 62 17.12 -9.21 -5.18
CA ARG A 62 18.39 -9.53 -5.88
C ARG A 62 18.36 -10.95 -6.43
N TYR A 63 17.97 -11.93 -5.60
CA TYR A 63 17.86 -13.32 -6.02
C TYR A 63 16.85 -13.50 -7.16
N ARG A 64 15.68 -12.88 -7.07
CA ARG A 64 14.65 -12.91 -8.13
C ARG A 64 15.15 -12.27 -9.42
N ARG A 65 15.92 -11.18 -9.34
CA ARG A 65 16.49 -10.52 -10.51
C ARG A 65 17.45 -11.44 -11.26
N GLU A 66 18.37 -12.11 -10.54
CA GLU A 66 19.30 -13.06 -11.16
C GLU A 66 18.58 -14.27 -11.77
N GLN A 67 17.54 -14.78 -11.13
CA GLN A 67 16.71 -15.85 -11.69
C GLN A 67 15.96 -15.40 -12.93
N TRP A 68 15.36 -14.24 -12.88
CA TRP A 68 14.63 -13.65 -14.01
C TRP A 68 15.53 -13.39 -15.21
N GLU A 69 16.77 -12.91 -15.01
CA GLU A 69 17.75 -12.72 -16.08
C GLU A 69 18.15 -14.06 -16.74
N LYS A 70 18.32 -15.11 -15.93
CA LYS A 70 18.58 -16.47 -16.45
C LYS A 70 17.38 -17.02 -17.24
N GLU A 71 16.18 -16.84 -16.76
CA GLU A 71 14.94 -17.26 -17.43
C GLU A 71 14.76 -16.50 -18.75
N LEU A 72 14.92 -15.18 -18.76
CA LEU A 72 14.87 -14.39 -19.99
C LEU A 72 15.86 -14.87 -21.03
N LYS A 73 17.08 -15.16 -20.62
CA LYS A 73 18.09 -15.70 -21.51
C LYS A 73 17.68 -17.04 -22.08
N ALA A 74 17.15 -17.94 -21.23
CA ALA A 74 16.68 -19.24 -21.66
C ALA A 74 15.50 -19.17 -22.64
N TYR A 75 14.60 -18.21 -22.48
CA TYR A 75 13.55 -17.92 -23.47
C TYR A 75 14.12 -17.34 -24.75
N ALA A 76 15.05 -16.41 -24.67
CA ALA A 76 15.68 -15.78 -25.84
C ALA A 76 16.52 -16.79 -26.67
N ASP A 77 17.22 -17.69 -26.00
CA ASP A 77 18.02 -18.75 -26.62
C ASP A 77 17.17 -19.94 -27.11
N GLY A 78 15.85 -19.93 -26.84
CA GLY A 78 14.93 -21.01 -27.23
C GLY A 78 15.12 -22.32 -26.47
N THR A 79 15.91 -22.31 -25.38
CA THR A 79 16.13 -23.50 -24.52
C THR A 79 14.93 -23.82 -23.65
N VAL A 80 14.10 -22.84 -23.37
CA VAL A 80 12.82 -23.00 -22.66
C VAL A 80 11.69 -22.46 -23.54
N PRO A 81 10.64 -23.25 -23.81
CA PRO A 81 9.51 -22.78 -24.62
C PRO A 81 8.69 -21.72 -23.83
N ILE A 82 8.31 -20.64 -24.52
CA ILE A 82 7.39 -19.66 -23.96
C ILE A 82 6.03 -20.31 -23.78
N ARG A 83 5.57 -20.42 -22.53
CA ARG A 83 4.24 -20.91 -22.22
C ARG A 83 3.27 -19.74 -22.22
N LEU A 84 2.37 -19.71 -23.19
CA LEU A 84 1.27 -18.76 -23.21
C LEU A 84 0.17 -19.25 -22.28
N GLY A 85 -0.13 -18.48 -21.26
CA GLY A 85 -1.22 -18.74 -20.32
C GLY A 85 -1.90 -17.44 -19.91
N ARG A 86 -3.17 -17.50 -19.55
CA ARG A 86 -3.86 -16.37 -18.94
C ARG A 86 -3.36 -16.22 -17.51
N SER A 87 -2.90 -15.03 -17.16
CA SER A 87 -2.60 -14.65 -15.77
C SER A 87 -3.90 -14.32 -15.02
N HIS A 88 -3.79 -14.08 -13.72
CA HIS A 88 -4.89 -13.56 -12.89
C HIS A 88 -5.04 -12.03 -13.04
N GLU A 89 -4.17 -11.39 -13.80
CA GLU A 89 -4.21 -9.95 -14.06
C GLU A 89 -5.41 -9.59 -14.95
N TYR A 90 -6.13 -8.56 -14.59
CA TYR A 90 -7.38 -8.17 -15.25
C TYR A 90 -7.27 -6.95 -16.17
N ALA A 91 -6.07 -6.38 -16.37
CA ALA A 91 -5.87 -5.25 -17.26
C ALA A 91 -6.35 -5.52 -18.70
N SER A 92 -6.07 -6.72 -19.22
CA SER A 92 -6.54 -7.13 -20.55
C SER A 92 -8.07 -7.28 -20.61
N ALA A 93 -8.71 -7.75 -19.53
CA ALA A 93 -10.17 -7.87 -19.45
C ALA A 93 -10.82 -6.49 -19.42
N ILE A 94 -10.23 -5.52 -18.73
CA ILE A 94 -10.70 -4.12 -18.75
C ILE A 94 -10.57 -3.53 -20.15
N ALA A 95 -9.43 -3.70 -20.83
CA ALA A 95 -9.23 -3.20 -22.19
C ALA A 95 -10.26 -3.81 -23.17
N MET A 96 -10.50 -5.12 -23.08
CA MET A 96 -11.51 -5.80 -23.90
C MET A 96 -12.93 -5.31 -23.61
N ALA A 97 -13.25 -5.01 -22.33
CA ALA A 97 -14.55 -4.48 -21.96
C ALA A 97 -14.81 -3.14 -22.66
N VAL A 98 -13.84 -2.22 -22.61
CA VAL A 98 -13.96 -0.90 -23.23
C VAL A 98 -13.99 -0.97 -24.75
N LEU A 99 -13.12 -1.80 -25.36
CA LEU A 99 -12.95 -1.86 -26.82
C LEU A 99 -14.05 -2.67 -27.54
N HIS A 100 -14.57 -3.72 -26.90
CA HIS A 100 -15.44 -4.71 -27.53
C HIS A 100 -16.85 -4.78 -26.91
N ASP A 101 -17.25 -3.74 -26.17
CA ASP A 101 -18.58 -3.65 -25.54
C ASP A 101 -18.91 -4.86 -24.65
N GLN A 102 -17.90 -5.32 -23.91
CA GLN A 102 -18.03 -6.35 -22.88
C GLN A 102 -18.12 -5.67 -21.51
N THR A 103 -18.52 -6.43 -20.51
CA THR A 103 -18.55 -5.92 -19.13
C THR A 103 -17.45 -6.59 -18.31
N CYS A 104 -16.63 -5.81 -17.65
CA CYS A 104 -15.63 -6.26 -16.67
C CYS A 104 -15.91 -5.62 -15.31
N LYS A 105 -15.96 -6.43 -14.25
CA LYS A 105 -16.09 -5.94 -12.87
C LYS A 105 -14.82 -6.25 -12.11
N PHE A 106 -14.31 -5.26 -11.41
CA PHE A 106 -13.08 -5.35 -10.60
C PHE A 106 -13.15 -4.37 -9.44
N ASN A 107 -12.24 -4.47 -8.47
CA ASN A 107 -12.04 -3.42 -7.48
C ASN A 107 -10.97 -2.46 -8.02
N GLY A 108 -11.28 -1.18 -8.03
CA GLY A 108 -10.41 -0.16 -8.59
C GLY A 108 -10.25 1.03 -7.67
N THR A 109 -9.06 1.63 -7.68
CA THR A 109 -8.75 2.85 -6.94
C THR A 109 -9.20 4.06 -7.75
N VAL A 110 -10.08 4.86 -7.15
CA VAL A 110 -10.68 6.05 -7.77
C VAL A 110 -10.80 7.17 -6.74
N PRO A 111 -10.93 8.44 -7.16
CA PRO A 111 -11.27 9.55 -6.25
C PRO A 111 -12.62 9.33 -5.55
N ASN A 112 -12.68 9.64 -4.25
CA ASN A 112 -13.91 9.56 -3.47
C ASN A 112 -14.84 10.73 -3.74
N ARG A 113 -15.58 10.65 -4.82
CA ARG A 113 -16.60 11.65 -5.20
C ARG A 113 -17.99 11.20 -4.73
N GLY A 114 -18.17 11.14 -3.40
CA GLY A 114 -19.40 10.66 -2.79
C GLY A 114 -19.62 9.15 -2.89
N LEU A 115 -18.56 8.37 -3.05
CA LEU A 115 -18.62 6.91 -3.10
C LEU A 115 -18.64 6.30 -1.69
N ILE A 116 -17.85 6.87 -0.77
CA ILE A 116 -17.82 6.52 0.64
C ILE A 116 -18.09 7.77 1.47
N ASP A 117 -19.24 7.81 2.16
CA ASP A 117 -19.82 9.02 2.75
C ASP A 117 -19.00 9.61 3.91
N ASN A 118 -18.25 8.80 4.65
CA ASN A 118 -17.51 9.20 5.82
C ASN A 118 -15.98 9.11 5.65
N LEU A 119 -15.52 9.21 4.40
CA LEU A 119 -14.11 9.49 4.06
C LEU A 119 -14.03 10.86 3.35
N PRO A 120 -12.86 11.53 3.38
CA PRO A 120 -12.67 12.82 2.70
C PRO A 120 -13.01 12.74 1.20
N ASP A 121 -13.58 13.81 0.68
CA ASP A 121 -13.78 13.97 -0.76
C ASP A 121 -12.41 14.01 -1.48
N GLU A 122 -12.36 13.50 -2.71
CA GLU A 122 -11.16 13.41 -3.56
C GLU A 122 -10.02 12.52 -3.02
N CYS A 123 -10.12 11.95 -1.80
CA CYS A 123 -9.15 10.93 -1.38
C CYS A 123 -9.26 9.68 -2.26
N SER A 124 -8.19 8.93 -2.39
CA SER A 124 -8.20 7.67 -3.14
C SER A 124 -8.90 6.57 -2.36
N VAL A 125 -9.92 5.95 -2.96
CA VAL A 125 -10.66 4.84 -2.38
C VAL A 125 -10.72 3.66 -3.35
N GLU A 126 -10.63 2.44 -2.83
CA GLU A 126 -10.87 1.23 -3.61
C GLU A 126 -12.33 0.81 -3.46
N VAL A 127 -13.04 0.74 -4.57
CA VAL A 127 -14.46 0.35 -4.64
C VAL A 127 -14.70 -0.58 -5.83
N PRO A 128 -15.81 -1.33 -5.84
CA PRO A 128 -16.22 -2.06 -7.04
C PRO A 128 -16.43 -1.10 -8.22
N VAL A 129 -15.80 -1.43 -9.36
CA VAL A 129 -15.90 -0.66 -10.60
C VAL A 129 -16.39 -1.58 -11.71
N THR A 130 -17.32 -1.09 -12.50
CA THR A 130 -17.72 -1.73 -13.75
C THR A 130 -17.08 -0.98 -14.92
N ALA A 131 -16.37 -1.70 -15.78
CA ALA A 131 -15.85 -1.18 -17.05
C ALA A 131 -16.66 -1.74 -18.19
N ASP A 132 -17.05 -0.90 -19.13
CA ASP A 132 -17.69 -1.25 -20.39
C ASP A 132 -17.34 -0.20 -21.47
N ARG A 133 -18.02 -0.22 -22.61
CA ARG A 133 -17.80 0.74 -23.70
C ARG A 133 -18.02 2.19 -23.30
N SER A 134 -18.84 2.46 -22.28
CA SER A 134 -19.12 3.80 -21.76
C SER A 134 -17.99 4.33 -20.86
N GLY A 135 -17.03 3.48 -20.47
CA GLY A 135 -15.94 3.79 -19.57
C GLY A 135 -16.05 3.09 -18.22
N PHE A 136 -15.77 3.82 -17.14
CA PHE A 136 -15.67 3.27 -15.79
C PHE A 136 -16.78 3.81 -14.90
N SER A 137 -17.52 2.90 -14.27
CA SER A 137 -18.63 3.21 -13.36
C SER A 137 -18.30 2.68 -11.95
N PRO A 138 -17.74 3.51 -11.06
CA PRO A 138 -17.50 3.12 -9.68
C PRO A 138 -18.83 3.04 -8.91
N ALA A 139 -18.95 2.04 -8.04
CA ALA A 139 -20.13 1.85 -7.22
C ALA A 139 -20.05 2.70 -5.94
N ARG A 140 -21.17 3.36 -5.59
CA ARG A 140 -21.32 4.00 -4.29
C ARG A 140 -21.49 2.93 -3.21
N VAL A 141 -20.65 3.00 -2.18
CA VAL A 141 -20.63 2.07 -1.05
C VAL A 141 -21.46 2.59 0.13
N GLY A 142 -21.53 3.92 0.30
CA GLY A 142 -22.13 4.55 1.48
C GLY A 142 -21.14 4.69 2.64
N ALA A 143 -21.62 4.81 3.87
CA ALA A 143 -20.77 4.98 5.03
C ALA A 143 -20.09 3.66 5.46
N LEU A 144 -18.79 3.69 5.70
CA LEU A 144 -18.07 2.60 6.35
C LEU A 144 -18.42 2.53 7.84
N PRO A 145 -18.33 1.34 8.49
CA PRO A 145 -18.32 1.25 9.94
C PRO A 145 -17.25 2.17 10.53
N GLN A 146 -17.57 2.83 11.67
CA GLN A 146 -16.73 3.89 12.23
C GLN A 146 -15.29 3.44 12.50
N GLN A 147 -15.09 2.22 13.02
CA GLN A 147 -13.75 1.67 13.27
C GLN A 147 -12.93 1.49 11.99
N CYS A 148 -13.57 1.15 10.88
CA CYS A 148 -12.92 1.03 9.57
C CYS A 148 -12.64 2.41 8.96
N ALA A 149 -13.61 3.34 9.03
CA ALA A 149 -13.45 4.70 8.56
C ALA A 149 -12.28 5.41 9.28
N THR A 150 -12.16 5.25 10.60
CA THR A 150 -11.09 5.86 11.39
C THR A 150 -9.70 5.44 10.90
N LEU A 151 -9.48 4.14 10.63
CA LEU A 151 -8.20 3.66 10.10
C LEU A 151 -7.91 4.24 8.71
N ASN A 152 -8.91 4.29 7.85
CA ASN A 152 -8.77 4.86 6.51
C ASN A 152 -8.48 6.37 6.56
N VAL A 153 -9.19 7.13 7.40
CA VAL A 153 -8.97 8.58 7.54
C VAL A 153 -7.54 8.89 7.98
N VAL A 154 -7.01 8.16 8.99
CA VAL A 154 -5.63 8.37 9.44
C VAL A 154 -4.64 8.14 8.30
N ASN A 155 -4.74 7.01 7.60
CA ASN A 155 -3.82 6.71 6.50
C ASN A 155 -4.01 7.67 5.31
N THR A 156 -5.23 8.06 4.99
CA THR A 156 -5.52 9.07 3.96
C THR A 156 -4.86 10.41 4.31
N THR A 157 -4.97 10.85 5.57
CA THR A 157 -4.33 12.10 6.03
C THR A 157 -2.80 12.07 5.84
N VAL A 158 -2.16 10.94 6.14
CA VAL A 158 -0.71 10.77 5.90
C VAL A 158 -0.38 10.92 4.41
N VAL A 159 -1.14 10.26 3.55
CA VAL A 159 -0.93 10.30 2.09
C VAL A 159 -1.15 11.72 1.55
N GLU A 160 -2.24 12.39 1.95
CA GLU A 160 -2.57 13.74 1.50
C GLU A 160 -1.49 14.76 1.87
N LEU A 161 -1.03 14.75 3.14
CA LEU A 161 0.05 15.62 3.59
C LEU A 161 1.38 15.34 2.86
N ALA A 162 1.69 14.07 2.60
CA ALA A 162 2.89 13.69 1.87
C ALA A 162 2.83 14.17 0.41
N VAL A 163 1.68 14.01 -0.24
CA VAL A 163 1.44 14.47 -1.63
C VAL A 163 1.48 16.00 -1.70
N GLU A 164 0.82 16.70 -0.78
CA GLU A 164 0.87 18.16 -0.68
C GLU A 164 2.30 18.65 -0.53
N GLY A 165 3.06 18.05 0.41
CA GLY A 165 4.46 18.36 0.60
C GLY A 165 5.30 18.16 -0.65
N ALA A 166 5.11 17.03 -1.34
CA ALA A 166 5.85 16.72 -2.56
C ALA A 166 5.54 17.66 -3.73
N LEU A 167 4.25 18.02 -3.91
CA LEU A 167 3.83 18.91 -5.00
C LEU A 167 4.23 20.36 -4.78
N ASN A 168 4.21 20.83 -3.53
CA ASN A 168 4.50 22.21 -3.18
C ASN A 168 5.97 22.43 -2.76
N GLY A 169 6.77 21.37 -2.66
CA GLY A 169 8.13 21.44 -2.14
C GLY A 169 8.17 21.84 -0.65
N ASP A 170 7.11 21.52 0.13
CA ASP A 170 7.02 21.84 1.55
C ASP A 170 7.51 20.69 2.45
N PRO A 171 8.73 20.79 3.00
CA PRO A 171 9.25 19.76 3.91
C PRO A 171 8.48 19.71 5.24
N THR A 172 7.78 20.77 5.61
CA THR A 172 6.97 20.80 6.83
C THR A 172 5.72 19.94 6.68
N ALA A 173 5.08 19.94 5.52
CA ALA A 173 3.96 19.04 5.24
C ALA A 173 4.40 17.57 5.29
N VAL A 174 5.58 17.23 4.72
CA VAL A 174 6.16 15.89 4.82
C VAL A 174 6.44 15.49 6.27
N TYR A 175 7.01 16.41 7.06
CA TYR A 175 7.21 16.16 8.50
C TYR A 175 5.89 15.90 9.23
N ARG A 176 4.87 16.70 8.94
CA ARG A 176 3.52 16.50 9.51
C ARG A 176 2.94 15.14 9.11
N ALA A 177 3.10 14.71 7.85
CA ALA A 177 2.71 13.38 7.42
C ALA A 177 3.33 12.28 8.29
N CYS A 178 4.64 12.37 8.52
CA CYS A 178 5.36 11.44 9.39
C CYS A 178 4.87 11.48 10.86
N CYS A 179 4.42 12.65 11.35
CA CYS A 179 3.85 12.74 12.70
C CYS A 179 2.50 12.03 12.84
N PHE A 180 1.75 11.89 11.77
CA PHE A 180 0.46 11.15 11.75
C PHE A 180 0.61 9.70 11.29
N ASP A 181 1.79 9.30 10.80
CA ASP A 181 2.04 7.89 10.48
C ASP A 181 1.87 7.02 11.72
N PRO A 182 0.97 6.00 11.67
CA PRO A 182 0.61 5.23 12.87
C PRO A 182 1.80 4.52 13.52
N LEU A 183 2.75 4.04 12.75
CA LEU A 183 3.91 3.31 13.28
C LEU A 183 4.94 4.28 13.85
N ALA A 184 5.26 5.36 13.14
CA ALA A 184 6.16 6.40 13.63
C ALA A 184 5.63 7.01 14.93
N ALA A 185 4.35 7.37 14.97
CA ALA A 185 3.70 7.92 16.16
C ALA A 185 3.62 6.95 17.35
N ALA A 186 3.60 5.64 17.10
CA ALA A 186 3.60 4.63 18.16
C ALA A 186 4.99 4.35 18.76
N THR A 187 6.06 4.72 18.05
CA THR A 187 7.43 4.34 18.41
C THR A 187 8.34 5.52 18.72
N CYS A 188 8.05 6.71 18.20
CA CYS A 188 8.89 7.90 18.28
C CYS A 188 8.14 9.10 18.88
N SER A 189 8.86 9.95 19.57
CA SER A 189 8.41 11.30 19.97
C SER A 189 8.50 12.28 18.77
N LEU A 190 7.78 13.42 18.84
CA LEU A 190 7.85 14.42 17.78
C LEU A 190 9.29 14.92 17.45
N PRO A 191 10.19 15.16 18.44
CA PRO A 191 11.57 15.47 18.12
C PRO A 191 12.33 14.36 17.40
N GLU A 192 12.09 13.09 17.76
CA GLU A 192 12.72 11.94 17.08
C GLU A 192 12.20 11.78 15.65
N ILE A 193 10.90 12.00 15.41
CA ILE A 193 10.33 12.03 14.05
C ILE A 193 10.97 13.17 13.25
N LYS A 194 11.14 14.36 13.86
CA LYS A 194 11.79 15.49 13.19
C LYS A 194 13.22 15.16 12.79
N GLN A 195 13.99 14.57 13.70
CA GLN A 195 15.37 14.15 13.44
C GLN A 195 15.41 13.11 12.30
N MET A 196 14.55 12.10 12.33
CA MET A 196 14.44 11.09 11.27
C MET A 196 14.18 11.73 9.91
N VAL A 197 13.24 12.67 9.84
CA VAL A 197 12.89 13.37 8.58
C VAL A 197 14.08 14.18 8.08
N ASP A 198 14.76 14.93 8.96
CA ASP A 198 15.93 15.74 8.59
C ASP A 198 17.07 14.86 8.05
N GLU A 199 17.36 13.75 8.71
CA GLU A 199 18.38 12.79 8.27
C GLU A 199 18.04 12.18 6.91
N LEU A 200 16.76 11.82 6.66
CA LEU A 200 16.30 11.29 5.38
C LEU A 200 16.39 12.33 4.26
N PHE A 201 15.98 13.58 4.53
CA PHE A 201 16.13 14.67 3.56
C PHE A 201 17.59 14.94 3.21
N ALA A 202 18.48 14.97 4.20
CA ALA A 202 19.91 15.13 3.97
C ALA A 202 20.51 13.96 3.15
N ALA A 203 20.15 12.72 3.48
CA ALA A 203 20.66 11.54 2.79
C ALA A 203 20.15 11.42 1.34
N GLN A 204 18.98 11.97 1.05
CA GLN A 204 18.31 11.87 -0.25
C GLN A 204 18.31 13.21 -1.03
N GLU A 205 19.03 14.21 -0.56
CA GLU A 205 19.08 15.56 -1.15
C GLU A 205 19.23 15.57 -2.68
N PRO A 206 20.11 14.75 -3.31
CA PRO A 206 20.27 14.75 -4.76
C PRO A 206 18.99 14.36 -5.53
N PHE A 207 18.08 13.62 -4.91
CA PHE A 207 16.83 13.14 -5.51
C PHE A 207 15.62 14.00 -5.18
N LEU A 208 15.73 14.87 -4.16
CA LEU A 208 14.63 15.69 -3.64
C LEU A 208 14.72 17.13 -4.16
N THR A 209 14.87 17.29 -5.48
CA THR A 209 15.13 18.60 -6.11
C THR A 209 14.00 19.61 -5.93
N GLN A 210 12.75 19.16 -5.80
CA GLN A 210 11.57 20.01 -5.60
C GLN A 210 11.56 20.73 -4.24
N PHE A 211 12.33 20.25 -3.24
CA PHE A 211 12.41 20.87 -1.93
C PHE A 211 13.57 21.86 -1.78
N ARG A 212 14.40 22.05 -2.80
CA ARG A 212 15.60 22.93 -2.75
C ARG A 212 15.27 24.43 -2.63
N HIS A 213 14.06 24.83 -2.93
CA HIS A 213 13.64 26.24 -2.94
C HIS A 213 12.70 26.59 -1.78
N ALA A 214 12.43 25.66 -0.87
CA ALA A 214 11.66 25.90 0.33
C ALA A 214 12.57 26.55 1.41
N THR A 215 12.74 27.87 1.31
CA THR A 215 13.41 28.71 2.33
C THR A 215 12.38 29.57 3.06
#